data_b7f7f8ca2d8048242f165d31cb6a6d88
#
_entry.id   b7f7f8ca2d8048242f165d31cb6a6d88
#
_cell.length_a   1.000
_cell.length_b   1.000
_cell.length_c   1.000
_cell.angle_alpha   90.00
_cell.angle_beta   90.00
_cell.angle_gamma   90.00
#
_symmetry.space_group_name_H-M   'P 1'
#
loop_
_entity.id
_entity.type
_entity.pdbx_description
1 polymer ?
#
loop_
_entity_poly.entity_id
_entity_poly.type
_entity_poly.pdbx_seq_one_letter_code
_entity_poly.pdbx_strand_id
1 'polypeptide(L)'
;SNSLYAQSIPPFKKGERVVFVGNSITHGGHYHSFVWLYYMTRFPNKPITIMNAGIGGESAWDIKDRLDYDVFDRKPTYVTLTFGMNDTGYDIFWKENAKELSEQRIEKSLESFREIEKRLLAENKMTKVLIGGSPYDETTKLNSLLFLHKNDAILKIIDAQRKAAKKNGWGFVDFNQPMVQISLEEQKKDSTFTFCRV
;
A
#
# COMPACT_ATOMS: atom_id res chain seq x y z
N SER A 1 -21.57 -11.95 3.73
CA SER A 1 -20.87 -11.43 2.55
C SER A 1 -19.40 -11.27 2.90
N ASN A 2 -18.55 -12.15 2.39
CA ASN A 2 -17.11 -12.00 2.55
C ASN A 2 -16.72 -10.70 1.84
N SER A 3 -16.23 -9.72 2.61
CA SER A 3 -15.72 -8.48 2.05
C SER A 3 -14.63 -8.80 1.03
N LEU A 4 -14.83 -8.39 -0.22
CA LEU A 4 -13.83 -8.51 -1.29
C LEU A 4 -12.56 -7.70 -1.00
N TYR A 5 -12.59 -6.85 0.04
CA TYR A 5 -11.59 -5.84 0.33
C TYR A 5 -10.60 -6.21 1.44
N ALA A 6 -10.88 -7.25 2.22
CA ALA A 6 -9.98 -7.67 3.30
C ALA A 6 -9.99 -9.18 3.50
N GLN A 7 -8.80 -9.73 3.74
CA GLN A 7 -8.62 -11.03 4.35
C GLN A 7 -8.46 -10.84 5.87
N SER A 8 -8.57 -11.94 6.64
CA SER A 8 -8.41 -11.84 8.09
C SER A 8 -7.10 -11.16 8.47
N ILE A 9 -7.22 -10.04 9.19
CA ILE A 9 -6.08 -9.27 9.66
C ILE A 9 -5.93 -9.55 11.16
N PRO A 10 -4.79 -10.13 11.59
CA PRO A 10 -4.56 -10.34 13.01
C PRO A 10 -4.51 -8.99 13.74
N PRO A 11 -5.25 -8.82 14.85
CA PRO A 11 -5.17 -7.60 15.65
C PRO A 11 -3.79 -7.50 16.31
N PHE A 12 -3.37 -6.27 16.60
CA PHE A 12 -2.13 -6.05 17.34
C PHE A 12 -2.27 -6.56 18.79
N LYS A 13 -1.27 -7.27 19.23
CA LYS A 13 -1.15 -7.76 20.61
C LYS A 13 -0.31 -6.81 21.44
N LYS A 14 -0.41 -6.93 22.77
CA LYS A 14 0.45 -6.18 23.70
C LYS A 14 1.93 -6.41 23.36
N GLY A 15 2.68 -5.32 23.27
CA GLY A 15 4.11 -5.35 23.00
C GLY A 15 4.50 -5.52 21.54
N GLU A 16 3.54 -5.54 20.60
CA GLU A 16 3.85 -5.60 19.16
C GLU A 16 4.72 -4.42 18.74
N ARG A 17 5.68 -4.74 17.90
CA ARG A 17 6.55 -3.80 17.20
C ARG A 17 6.15 -3.81 15.73
N VAL A 18 5.33 -2.82 15.36
CA VAL A 18 4.71 -2.74 14.04
C VAL A 18 5.51 -1.80 13.14
N VAL A 19 6.05 -2.32 12.05
CA VAL A 19 6.72 -1.51 11.03
C VAL A 19 5.80 -1.34 9.84
N PHE A 20 5.51 -0.09 9.50
CA PHE A 20 4.77 0.28 8.29
C PHE A 20 5.75 0.61 7.17
N VAL A 21 5.82 -0.25 6.16
CA VAL A 21 6.70 -0.11 4.99
C VAL A 21 5.90 0.42 3.81
N GLY A 22 6.43 1.43 3.15
CA GLY A 22 5.75 2.01 1.98
C GLY A 22 6.50 3.21 1.40
N ASN A 23 5.78 3.98 0.60
CA ASN A 23 6.26 5.19 -0.07
C ASN A 23 5.87 6.47 0.69
N SER A 24 5.68 7.59 -0.05
CA SER A 24 5.29 8.88 0.53
C SER A 24 3.99 8.85 1.33
N ILE A 25 3.03 8.02 0.97
CA ILE A 25 1.75 7.88 1.67
C ILE A 25 1.99 7.32 3.09
N THR A 26 2.86 6.36 3.22
CA THR A 26 3.29 5.82 4.52
C THR A 26 4.21 6.81 5.25
N HIS A 27 5.15 7.42 4.54
CA HIS A 27 6.06 8.43 5.10
C HIS A 27 5.31 9.58 5.76
N GLY A 28 4.23 10.05 5.15
CA GLY A 28 3.38 11.12 5.69
C GLY A 28 2.73 10.81 7.03
N GLY A 29 2.64 9.56 7.41
CA GLY A 29 2.27 9.14 8.77
C GLY A 29 0.79 9.17 9.10
N HIS A 30 -0.08 9.61 8.20
CA HIS A 30 -1.48 9.87 8.53
C HIS A 30 -2.24 8.61 8.92
N TYR A 31 -2.30 7.59 8.06
CA TYR A 31 -3.16 6.44 8.30
C TYR A 31 -2.69 5.59 9.50
N HIS A 32 -1.40 5.35 9.66
CA HIS A 32 -0.91 4.55 10.78
C HIS A 32 -0.92 5.33 12.12
N SER A 33 -0.88 6.66 12.09
CA SER A 33 -1.09 7.46 13.29
C SER A 33 -2.53 7.32 13.82
N PHE A 34 -3.53 7.26 12.94
CA PHE A 34 -4.91 6.95 13.33
C PHE A 34 -5.05 5.54 13.88
N VAL A 35 -4.36 4.56 13.30
CA VAL A 35 -4.32 3.19 13.83
C VAL A 35 -3.72 3.17 15.23
N TRP A 36 -2.59 3.85 15.43
CA TRP A 36 -1.96 3.97 16.74
C TRP A 36 -2.89 4.63 17.76
N LEU A 37 -3.50 5.76 17.41
CA LEU A 37 -4.43 6.48 18.29
C LEU A 37 -5.63 5.59 18.68
N TYR A 38 -6.19 4.85 17.71
CA TYR A 38 -7.27 3.90 17.98
C TYR A 38 -6.86 2.86 19.04
N TYR A 39 -5.68 2.24 18.87
CA TYR A 39 -5.20 1.24 19.81
C TYR A 39 -4.88 1.83 21.19
N MET A 40 -4.27 3.00 21.25
CA MET A 40 -3.92 3.65 22.52
C MET A 40 -5.17 4.08 23.30
N THR A 41 -6.20 4.53 22.62
CA THR A 41 -7.45 4.96 23.28
C THR A 41 -8.37 3.80 23.67
N ARG A 42 -8.40 2.74 22.85
CA ARG A 42 -9.29 1.59 23.08
C ARG A 42 -8.68 0.49 23.93
N PHE A 43 -7.36 0.36 23.87
CA PHE A 43 -6.60 -0.70 24.56
C PHE A 43 -5.39 -0.14 25.33
N PRO A 44 -5.58 0.80 26.27
CA PRO A 44 -4.46 1.50 26.92
C PRO A 44 -3.53 0.56 27.70
N ASN A 45 -4.05 -0.60 28.13
CA ASN A 45 -3.27 -1.62 28.87
C ASN A 45 -2.52 -2.59 27.93
N LYS A 46 -2.60 -2.39 26.60
CA LYS A 46 -1.94 -3.21 25.58
C LYS A 46 -1.10 -2.31 24.66
N PRO A 47 -0.05 -1.65 25.18
CA PRO A 47 0.75 -0.74 24.39
C PRO A 47 1.42 -1.46 23.21
N ILE A 48 1.49 -0.77 22.07
CA ILE A 48 2.19 -1.19 20.86
C ILE A 48 3.18 -0.10 20.46
N THR A 49 4.22 -0.48 19.72
CA THR A 49 5.14 0.46 19.09
C THR A 49 4.87 0.49 17.59
N ILE A 50 4.67 1.66 17.02
CA ILE A 50 4.57 1.86 15.58
C ILE A 50 5.84 2.54 15.08
N MET A 51 6.42 1.98 14.02
CA MET A 51 7.60 2.51 13.35
C MET A 51 7.28 2.79 11.89
N ASN A 52 7.57 4.01 11.47
CA ASN A 52 7.39 4.44 10.09
C ASN A 52 8.64 4.10 9.27
N ALA A 53 8.49 3.22 8.30
CA ALA A 53 9.49 2.87 7.29
C ALA A 53 8.99 3.24 5.87
N GLY A 54 8.22 4.32 5.76
CA GLY A 54 7.85 4.93 4.49
C GLY A 54 8.94 5.86 3.99
N ILE A 55 9.25 5.80 2.70
CA ILE A 55 10.17 6.73 2.03
C ILE A 55 9.50 7.28 0.76
N GLY A 56 9.49 8.60 0.63
CA GLY A 56 8.87 9.28 -0.51
C GLY A 56 9.48 8.87 -1.85
N GLY A 57 8.64 8.66 -2.87
CA GLY A 57 9.08 8.32 -4.22
C GLY A 57 9.43 6.86 -4.46
N GLU A 58 9.49 6.03 -3.43
CA GLU A 58 9.92 4.64 -3.57
C GLU A 58 8.89 3.74 -4.26
N SER A 59 9.43 2.75 -4.93
CA SER A 59 8.76 1.65 -5.59
C SER A 59 9.17 0.32 -4.95
N ALA A 60 8.59 -0.80 -5.38
CA ALA A 60 8.92 -2.13 -4.85
C ALA A 60 10.42 -2.46 -4.95
N TRP A 61 11.10 -2.03 -6.02
CA TRP A 61 12.54 -2.28 -6.20
C TRP A 61 13.41 -1.52 -5.19
N ASP A 62 13.00 -0.33 -4.77
CA ASP A 62 13.71 0.43 -3.73
C ASP A 62 13.48 -0.19 -2.35
N ILE A 63 12.23 -0.56 -2.05
CA ILE A 63 11.85 -1.24 -0.80
C ILE A 63 12.62 -2.56 -0.66
N LYS A 64 12.70 -3.35 -1.73
CA LYS A 64 13.45 -4.61 -1.77
C LYS A 64 14.88 -4.43 -1.27
N ASP A 65 15.55 -3.38 -1.73
CA ASP A 65 16.98 -3.16 -1.45
C ASP A 65 17.25 -2.75 0.00
N ARG A 66 16.28 -2.21 0.73
CA ARG A 66 16.43 -1.75 2.11
C ARG A 66 15.75 -2.62 3.17
N LEU A 67 15.15 -3.75 2.81
CA LEU A 67 14.41 -4.59 3.76
C LEU A 67 15.23 -4.98 4.99
N ASP A 68 16.50 -5.36 4.82
CA ASP A 68 17.33 -5.81 5.92
C ASP A 68 17.62 -4.70 6.92
N TYR A 69 18.27 -3.65 6.47
CA TYR A 69 18.78 -2.61 7.37
C TYR A 69 17.73 -1.60 7.83
N ASP A 70 16.64 -1.43 7.09
CA ASP A 70 15.62 -0.44 7.45
C ASP A 70 14.30 -1.07 7.97
N VAL A 71 14.09 -2.35 7.76
CA VAL A 71 12.89 -3.03 8.26
C VAL A 71 13.26 -4.10 9.28
N PHE A 72 14.03 -5.10 8.90
CA PHE A 72 14.30 -6.26 9.76
C PHE A 72 15.24 -5.93 10.92
N ASP A 73 16.21 -5.04 10.75
CA ASP A 73 17.09 -4.59 11.85
C ASP A 73 16.32 -3.84 12.96
N ARG A 74 15.11 -3.35 12.68
CA ARG A 74 14.21 -2.80 13.71
C ARG A 74 13.53 -3.89 14.55
N LYS A 75 13.76 -5.17 14.25
CA LYS A 75 13.19 -6.33 14.93
C LYS A 75 11.66 -6.25 15.05
N PRO A 76 10.92 -6.11 13.94
CA PRO A 76 9.48 -6.05 13.99
C PRO A 76 8.90 -7.40 14.37
N THR A 77 7.75 -7.37 15.05
CA THR A 77 6.88 -8.55 15.24
C THR A 77 5.71 -8.56 14.26
N TYR A 78 5.49 -7.41 13.62
CA TYR A 78 4.40 -7.19 12.69
C TYR A 78 4.84 -6.21 11.60
N VAL A 79 4.67 -6.58 10.33
CA VAL A 79 5.02 -5.73 9.20
C VAL A 79 3.80 -5.52 8.32
N THR A 80 3.54 -4.27 7.95
CA THR A 80 2.65 -3.94 6.85
C THR A 80 3.45 -3.44 5.67
N LEU A 81 3.07 -3.82 4.46
CA LEU A 81 3.74 -3.44 3.23
C LEU A 81 2.75 -2.91 2.21
N THR A 82 3.05 -1.74 1.65
CA THR A 82 2.33 -1.15 0.53
C THR A 82 3.28 -0.56 -0.51
N PHE A 83 2.96 -0.70 -1.77
CA PHE A 83 3.66 -0.11 -2.92
C PHE A 83 2.70 -0.10 -4.12
N GLY A 84 3.09 0.52 -5.22
CA GLY A 84 2.32 0.52 -6.47
C GLY A 84 2.18 1.91 -7.10
N MET A 85 2.00 2.96 -6.30
CA MET A 85 1.77 4.32 -6.82
C MET A 85 2.94 4.83 -7.67
N ASN A 86 4.17 4.68 -7.21
CA ASN A 86 5.38 5.10 -7.94
C ASN A 86 5.85 4.03 -8.93
N ASP A 87 5.58 2.78 -8.65
CA ASP A 87 5.89 1.63 -9.51
C ASP A 87 5.31 1.80 -10.91
N THR A 88 4.08 2.26 -11.00
CA THR A 88 3.37 2.46 -12.27
C THR A 88 3.87 3.65 -13.08
N GLY A 89 4.62 4.59 -12.46
CA GLY A 89 5.06 5.82 -13.15
C GLY A 89 3.93 6.83 -13.30
N TYR A 90 4.24 7.96 -13.93
CA TYR A 90 3.32 9.08 -14.13
C TYR A 90 3.26 9.50 -15.60
N ASP A 91 4.25 10.22 -16.09
CA ASP A 91 4.33 10.80 -17.44
C ASP A 91 4.31 9.78 -18.58
N ILE A 92 4.58 8.53 -18.28
CA ILE A 92 4.47 7.44 -19.27
C ILE A 92 3.06 7.32 -19.84
N PHE A 93 2.02 7.67 -19.05
CA PHE A 93 0.62 7.58 -19.46
C PHE A 93 0.23 8.62 -20.52
N TRP A 94 1.09 9.59 -20.81
CA TRP A 94 0.90 10.57 -21.90
C TRP A 94 1.64 10.17 -23.19
N LYS A 95 2.37 9.06 -23.18
CA LYS A 95 3.15 8.59 -24.35
C LYS A 95 2.31 7.70 -25.25
N GLU A 96 2.63 7.70 -26.55
CA GLU A 96 1.94 6.86 -27.54
C GLU A 96 2.03 5.37 -27.20
N ASN A 97 3.16 4.92 -26.66
CA ASN A 97 3.38 3.54 -26.21
C ASN A 97 3.11 3.32 -24.70
N ALA A 98 2.22 4.11 -24.11
CA ALA A 98 1.91 4.06 -22.67
C ALA A 98 1.58 2.64 -22.17
N LYS A 99 0.83 1.87 -22.96
CA LYS A 99 0.47 0.49 -22.60
C LYS A 99 1.69 -0.39 -22.40
N GLU A 100 2.62 -0.37 -23.35
CA GLU A 100 3.85 -1.16 -23.28
C GLU A 100 4.73 -0.73 -22.10
N LEU A 101 4.91 0.58 -21.92
CA LEU A 101 5.68 1.12 -20.80
C LEU A 101 5.06 0.76 -19.46
N SER A 102 3.74 0.81 -19.35
CA SER A 102 3.01 0.41 -18.14
C SER A 102 3.21 -1.08 -17.85
N GLU A 103 3.11 -1.95 -18.84
CA GLU A 103 3.35 -3.40 -18.69
C GLU A 103 4.77 -3.69 -18.22
N GLN A 104 5.79 -3.03 -18.78
CA GLN A 104 7.18 -3.15 -18.36
C GLN A 104 7.39 -2.73 -16.89
N ARG A 105 6.77 -1.63 -16.46
CA ARG A 105 6.87 -1.16 -15.07
C ARG A 105 6.17 -2.09 -14.11
N ILE A 106 4.99 -2.59 -14.45
CA ILE A 106 4.27 -3.58 -13.64
C ILE A 106 5.13 -4.84 -13.49
N GLU A 107 5.71 -5.36 -14.56
CA GLU A 107 6.58 -6.53 -14.52
C GLU A 107 7.77 -6.31 -13.57
N LYS A 108 8.48 -5.19 -13.71
CA LYS A 108 9.58 -4.82 -12.80
C LYS A 108 9.14 -4.77 -11.34
N SER A 109 7.96 -4.19 -11.07
CA SER A 109 7.39 -4.14 -9.73
C SER A 109 7.12 -5.55 -9.18
N LEU A 110 6.51 -6.41 -9.99
CA LEU A 110 6.17 -7.78 -9.58
C LEU A 110 7.40 -8.67 -9.43
N GLU A 111 8.46 -8.47 -10.23
CA GLU A 111 9.76 -9.13 -10.01
C GLU A 111 10.35 -8.76 -8.65
N SER A 112 10.41 -7.47 -8.35
CA SER A 112 10.87 -6.98 -7.06
C SER A 112 10.00 -7.49 -5.91
N PHE A 113 8.68 -7.56 -6.13
CA PHE A 113 7.76 -8.10 -5.14
C PHE A 113 8.00 -9.60 -4.86
N ARG A 114 8.32 -10.40 -5.87
CA ARG A 114 8.70 -11.81 -5.65
C ARG A 114 9.93 -11.96 -4.73
N GLU A 115 10.92 -11.08 -4.87
CA GLU A 115 12.09 -11.06 -3.97
C GLU A 115 11.69 -10.64 -2.55
N ILE A 116 10.83 -9.62 -2.42
CA ILE A 116 10.29 -9.19 -1.12
C ILE A 116 9.48 -10.34 -0.47
N GLU A 117 8.61 -11.00 -1.23
CA GLU A 117 7.81 -12.14 -0.76
C GLU A 117 8.71 -13.25 -0.19
N LYS A 118 9.76 -13.61 -0.94
CA LYS A 118 10.74 -14.61 -0.50
C LYS A 118 11.43 -14.22 0.81
N ARG A 119 11.81 -12.94 0.94
CA ARG A 119 12.44 -12.42 2.16
C ARG A 119 11.49 -12.41 3.35
N LEU A 120 10.23 -12.02 3.15
CA LEU A 120 9.19 -12.05 4.18
C LEU A 120 8.86 -13.48 4.62
N LEU A 121 8.89 -14.44 3.70
CA LEU A 121 8.67 -15.86 4.01
C LEU A 121 9.77 -16.44 4.91
N ALA A 122 10.99 -15.96 4.78
CA ALA A 122 12.10 -16.38 5.64
C ALA A 122 11.95 -15.91 7.10
N GLU A 123 11.14 -14.88 7.35
CA GLU A 123 10.90 -14.31 8.68
C GLU A 123 9.69 -14.98 9.37
N ASN A 124 9.90 -16.17 9.94
CA ASN A 124 8.83 -17.03 10.46
C ASN A 124 8.05 -16.47 11.66
N LYS A 125 8.65 -15.59 12.46
CA LYS A 125 8.07 -15.08 13.71
C LYS A 125 7.31 -13.76 13.55
N MET A 126 7.19 -13.28 12.34
CA MET A 126 6.62 -11.98 12.03
C MET A 126 5.24 -12.14 11.39
N THR A 127 4.26 -11.38 11.88
CA THR A 127 2.98 -11.24 11.19
C THR A 127 3.15 -10.31 9.99
N LYS A 128 2.62 -10.70 8.84
CA LYS A 128 2.69 -9.93 7.59
C LYS A 128 1.29 -9.55 7.13
N VAL A 129 1.13 -8.30 6.75
CA VAL A 129 -0.09 -7.76 6.14
C VAL A 129 0.30 -6.96 4.90
N LEU A 130 -0.29 -7.29 3.77
CA LEU A 130 -0.15 -6.51 2.55
C LEU A 130 -1.31 -5.51 2.45
N ILE A 131 -0.99 -4.29 2.04
CA ILE A 131 -1.96 -3.22 1.85
C ILE A 131 -1.97 -2.85 0.37
N GLY A 132 -3.10 -3.10 -0.31
CA GLY A 132 -3.39 -2.52 -1.60
C GLY A 132 -3.52 -1.01 -1.47
N GLY A 133 -2.60 -0.27 -2.09
CA GLY A 133 -2.45 1.17 -1.86
C GLY A 133 -3.64 2.00 -2.34
N SER A 134 -3.65 3.27 -1.94
CA SER A 134 -4.66 4.23 -2.37
C SER A 134 -4.74 4.34 -3.89
N PRO A 135 -5.89 4.71 -4.45
CA PRO A 135 -6.03 4.92 -5.89
C PRO A 135 -5.28 6.17 -6.34
N TYR A 136 -4.90 6.19 -7.62
CA TYR A 136 -4.73 7.45 -8.35
C TYR A 136 -6.11 7.89 -8.84
N ASP A 137 -6.52 9.09 -8.51
CA ASP A 137 -7.86 9.60 -8.87
C ASP A 137 -7.83 10.20 -10.28
N GLU A 138 -8.44 9.47 -11.22
CA GLU A 138 -8.58 9.87 -12.62
C GLU A 138 -9.90 10.62 -12.91
N THR A 139 -10.74 10.82 -11.89
CA THR A 139 -12.11 11.31 -12.06
C THR A 139 -12.34 12.72 -11.53
N THR A 140 -11.44 13.21 -10.67
CA THR A 140 -11.54 14.56 -10.13
C THR A 140 -11.38 15.64 -11.19
N LYS A 141 -12.17 16.69 -11.10
CA LYS A 141 -12.01 17.92 -11.91
C LYS A 141 -11.08 18.95 -11.25
N LEU A 142 -10.42 18.59 -10.16
CA LEU A 142 -9.45 19.46 -9.51
C LEU A 142 -8.22 19.70 -10.39
N ASN A 143 -7.76 18.67 -11.09
CA ASN A 143 -6.58 18.69 -11.93
C ASN A 143 -6.97 18.74 -13.41
N SER A 144 -6.28 19.60 -14.17
CA SER A 144 -6.47 19.70 -15.63
C SER A 144 -5.73 18.60 -16.41
N LEU A 145 -4.68 18.03 -15.83
CA LEU A 145 -3.88 16.96 -16.44
C LEU A 145 -3.98 15.72 -15.58
N LEU A 146 -4.45 14.63 -16.16
CA LEU A 146 -4.63 13.34 -15.51
C LEU A 146 -3.76 12.27 -16.21
N PHE A 147 -3.28 11.31 -15.42
CA PHE A 147 -2.59 10.12 -15.91
C PHE A 147 -3.60 8.99 -16.09
N LEU A 148 -4.36 9.05 -17.19
CA LEU A 148 -5.42 8.07 -17.48
C LEU A 148 -4.87 6.66 -17.55
N HIS A 149 -5.61 5.69 -17.02
CA HIS A 149 -5.24 4.27 -16.89
C HIS A 149 -4.13 3.97 -15.87
N LYS A 150 -3.66 4.97 -15.12
CA LYS A 150 -2.69 4.74 -14.04
C LYS A 150 -3.30 3.88 -12.92
N ASN A 151 -4.55 4.13 -12.54
CA ASN A 151 -5.19 3.32 -11.51
C ASN A 151 -5.43 1.88 -11.95
N ASP A 152 -5.70 1.63 -13.24
CA ASP A 152 -5.77 0.27 -13.78
C ASP A 152 -4.44 -0.49 -13.61
N ALA A 153 -3.33 0.19 -13.81
CA ALA A 153 -1.99 -0.37 -13.59
C ALA A 153 -1.75 -0.68 -12.10
N ILE A 154 -2.17 0.23 -11.19
CA ILE A 154 -2.10 0.01 -9.74
C ILE A 154 -2.93 -1.22 -9.34
N LEU A 155 -4.13 -1.39 -9.90
CA LEU A 155 -5.00 -2.53 -9.61
C LEU A 155 -4.38 -3.87 -9.99
N LYS A 156 -3.57 -3.95 -11.06
CA LYS A 156 -2.82 -5.16 -11.43
C LYS A 156 -1.79 -5.53 -10.36
N ILE A 157 -1.11 -4.55 -9.80
CA ILE A 157 -0.16 -4.76 -8.69
C ILE A 157 -0.91 -5.21 -7.43
N ILE A 158 -2.03 -4.56 -7.10
CA ILE A 158 -2.87 -4.93 -5.95
C ILE A 158 -3.40 -6.36 -6.06
N ASP A 159 -3.80 -6.79 -7.26
CA ASP A 159 -4.25 -8.17 -7.49
C ASP A 159 -3.13 -9.19 -7.19
N ALA A 160 -1.90 -8.90 -7.59
CA ALA A 160 -0.74 -9.73 -7.26
C ALA A 160 -0.47 -9.77 -5.75
N GLN A 161 -0.59 -8.63 -5.05
CA GLN A 161 -0.47 -8.57 -3.59
C GLN A 161 -1.56 -9.40 -2.90
N ARG A 162 -2.80 -9.28 -3.34
CA ARG A 162 -3.93 -10.07 -2.82
C ARG A 162 -3.71 -11.57 -2.99
N LYS A 163 -3.26 -12.00 -4.16
CA LYS A 163 -2.95 -13.40 -4.47
C LYS A 163 -1.82 -13.94 -3.59
N ALA A 164 -0.75 -13.16 -3.41
CA ALA A 164 0.37 -13.53 -2.54
C ALA A 164 -0.06 -13.65 -1.08
N ALA A 165 -0.84 -12.70 -0.57
CA ALA A 165 -1.36 -12.75 0.79
C ALA A 165 -2.23 -14.00 1.00
N LYS A 166 -3.13 -14.31 0.08
CA LYS A 166 -3.97 -15.50 0.13
C LYS A 166 -3.14 -16.79 0.11
N LYS A 167 -2.17 -16.89 -0.79
CA LYS A 167 -1.27 -18.05 -0.93
C LYS A 167 -0.48 -18.31 0.34
N ASN A 168 0.01 -17.23 0.99
CA ASN A 168 0.92 -17.33 2.13
C ASN A 168 0.19 -17.27 3.49
N GLY A 169 -1.13 -17.12 3.51
CA GLY A 169 -1.89 -16.96 4.73
C GLY A 169 -1.64 -15.63 5.45
N TRP A 170 -1.22 -14.59 4.72
CA TRP A 170 -1.00 -13.25 5.24
C TRP A 170 -2.29 -12.43 5.25
N GLY A 171 -2.34 -11.39 6.08
CA GLY A 171 -3.41 -10.40 6.03
C GLY A 171 -3.35 -9.57 4.75
N PHE A 172 -4.52 -9.10 4.30
CA PHE A 172 -4.63 -8.19 3.17
C PHE A 172 -5.72 -7.15 3.41
N VAL A 173 -5.39 -5.89 3.12
CA VAL A 173 -6.35 -4.76 3.14
C VAL A 173 -6.29 -4.05 1.79
N ASP A 174 -7.43 -3.81 1.18
CA ASP A 174 -7.54 -2.99 -0.03
C ASP A 174 -7.99 -1.56 0.34
N PHE A 175 -7.12 -0.58 0.16
CA PHE A 175 -7.49 0.82 0.26
C PHE A 175 -8.01 1.40 -1.07
N ASN A 176 -7.69 0.77 -2.20
CA ASN A 176 -7.99 1.33 -3.52
C ASN A 176 -9.49 1.42 -3.77
N GLN A 177 -10.17 0.30 -3.86
CA GLN A 177 -11.57 0.25 -4.28
C GLN A 177 -12.52 1.00 -3.33
N PRO A 178 -12.44 0.88 -1.99
CA PRO A 178 -13.26 1.68 -1.09
C PRO A 178 -13.05 3.20 -1.27
N MET A 179 -11.80 3.65 -1.47
CA MET A 179 -11.51 5.06 -1.69
C MET A 179 -12.04 5.56 -3.05
N VAL A 180 -11.97 4.75 -4.11
CA VAL A 180 -12.60 5.06 -5.40
C VAL A 180 -14.11 5.25 -5.24
N GLN A 181 -14.78 4.34 -4.56
CA GLN A 181 -16.23 4.41 -4.34
C GLN A 181 -16.62 5.67 -3.57
N ILE A 182 -15.91 5.99 -2.49
CA ILE A 182 -16.18 7.20 -1.70
C ILE A 182 -15.90 8.45 -2.56
N SER A 183 -14.81 8.48 -3.32
CA SER A 183 -14.48 9.61 -4.21
C SER A 183 -15.61 9.85 -5.23
N LEU A 184 -16.10 8.81 -5.88
CA LEU A 184 -17.18 8.91 -6.85
C LEU A 184 -18.49 9.42 -6.24
N GLU A 185 -18.83 8.98 -5.02
CA GLU A 185 -20.03 9.47 -4.32
C GLU A 185 -19.88 10.95 -3.92
N GLU A 186 -18.73 11.36 -3.39
CA GLU A 186 -18.51 12.75 -3.01
C GLU A 186 -18.38 13.67 -4.23
N GLN A 187 -17.87 13.20 -5.36
CA GLN A 187 -17.77 13.96 -6.61
C GLN A 187 -19.15 14.24 -7.25
N LYS A 188 -20.22 13.54 -6.85
CA LYS A 188 -21.58 13.91 -7.22
C LYS A 188 -22.01 15.24 -6.59
N LYS A 189 -21.45 15.59 -5.44
CA LYS A 189 -21.72 16.82 -4.69
C LYS A 189 -20.71 17.92 -5.04
N ASP A 190 -19.44 17.56 -5.13
CA ASP A 190 -18.34 18.44 -5.50
C ASP A 190 -17.38 17.72 -6.46
N SER A 191 -17.46 18.05 -7.75
CA SER A 191 -16.66 17.40 -8.79
C SER A 191 -15.14 17.59 -8.64
N THR A 192 -14.70 18.47 -7.76
CA THR A 192 -13.28 18.70 -7.44
C THR A 192 -12.80 17.88 -6.24
N PHE A 193 -13.72 17.14 -5.57
CA PHE A 193 -13.33 16.29 -4.44
C PHE A 193 -12.33 15.23 -4.86
N THR A 194 -11.30 15.04 -4.05
CA THR A 194 -10.33 13.93 -4.20
C THR A 194 -9.62 13.65 -2.88
N PHE A 195 -9.30 12.37 -2.63
CA PHE A 195 -8.36 11.98 -1.59
C PHE A 195 -6.90 12.15 -2.01
N CYS A 196 -6.64 12.19 -3.32
CA CYS A 196 -5.30 12.22 -3.89
C CYS A 196 -4.97 13.64 -4.39
N ARG A 197 -4.58 14.51 -3.48
CA ARG A 197 -3.98 15.80 -3.87
C ARG A 197 -2.52 15.55 -4.24
N VAL A 198 -2.20 15.80 -5.50
CA VAL A 198 -0.83 15.79 -6.01
C VAL A 198 -0.31 17.21 -5.97
#